data_622784d2b3b70a093b3dcdbd6fd5e2d3
#
_entry.id   622784d2b3b70a093b3dcdbd6fd5e2d3
#
_cell.length_a   1.000
_cell.length_b   1.000
_cell.length_c   1.000
_cell.angle_alpha   90.00
_cell.angle_beta   90.00
_cell.angle_gamma   90.00
#
_symmetry.space_group_name_H-M   'P 1'
#
loop_
_entity.id
_entity.type
_entity.pdbx_description
1 polymer ?
#
loop_
_entity_poly.entity_id
_entity_poly.type
_entity_poly.pdbx_seq_one_letter_code
_entity_poly.pdbx_strand_id
1 'polypeptide(L)'
;MLVQYHDPDLHDVTCSGSLIKENAVLTAAHCCEVIQNLTKIYNDNYTDYSVLAGTPDLKSFIHKVSPEIPIKAIYIHENYRPPIENENDLAAINDICIIKLEHSFNITNDIQVVQLQMNKNRENLEIETHCHVSGWGLDEV
;
A
#
# COMPACT_ATOMS: atom_id res chain seq x y z
N MET A 1 -0.12 6.21 -4.23
CA MET A 1 0.98 6.17 -3.25
C MET A 1 1.63 4.81 -3.33
N LEU A 2 2.94 4.77 -3.31
CA LEU A 2 3.76 3.57 -3.50
C LEU A 2 4.34 3.14 -2.16
N VAL A 3 4.32 1.85 -1.87
CA VAL A 3 5.07 1.26 -0.76
C VAL A 3 6.31 0.63 -1.37
N GLN A 4 7.48 1.07 -0.96
CA GLN A 4 8.73 0.64 -1.55
C GLN A 4 9.65 0.04 -0.50
N TYR A 5 10.37 -1.01 -0.92
CA TYR A 5 11.51 -1.57 -0.24
C TYR A 5 12.79 -1.19 -0.99
N HIS A 6 13.80 -0.73 -0.29
CA HIS A 6 15.08 -0.36 -0.87
C HIS A 6 16.11 -1.46 -0.61
N ASP A 7 16.16 -2.45 -1.50
CA ASP A 7 17.28 -3.39 -1.59
C ASP A 7 18.04 -3.08 -2.89
N PRO A 8 19.34 -2.76 -2.83
CA PRO A 8 20.12 -2.50 -4.03
C PRO A 8 20.27 -3.71 -4.95
N ASP A 9 20.01 -4.93 -4.47
CA ASP A 9 20.18 -6.18 -5.20
C ASP A 9 18.85 -6.87 -5.59
N LEU A 10 17.72 -6.48 -4.97
CA LEU A 10 16.39 -6.99 -5.26
C LEU A 10 15.54 -5.86 -5.87
N HIS A 11 15.02 -6.12 -7.05
CA HIS A 11 14.07 -5.23 -7.72
C HIS A 11 12.90 -4.90 -6.79
N ASP A 12 12.63 -3.63 -6.63
CA ASP A 12 11.69 -3.01 -5.73
C ASP A 12 10.34 -3.74 -5.64
N VAL A 13 9.96 -4.19 -4.44
CA VAL A 13 8.58 -4.60 -4.17
C VAL A 13 7.74 -3.34 -4.14
N THR A 14 6.91 -3.20 -5.16
CA THR A 14 6.08 -2.04 -5.35
C THR A 14 4.63 -2.41 -5.15
N CYS A 15 4.03 -1.88 -4.10
CA CYS A 15 2.60 -1.96 -3.85
C CYS A 15 1.98 -0.56 -3.87
N SER A 16 0.75 -0.47 -4.34
CA SER A 16 -0.01 0.77 -4.28
C SER A 16 -0.86 0.85 -3.01
N GLY A 17 -1.11 2.06 -2.52
CA GLY A 17 -1.96 2.28 -1.37
C GLY A 17 -2.62 3.65 -1.38
N SER A 18 -3.58 3.86 -0.51
CA SER A 18 -4.32 5.11 -0.35
C SER A 18 -4.02 5.76 1.00
N LEU A 19 -3.67 7.06 0.99
CA LEU A 19 -3.46 7.82 2.21
C LEU A 19 -4.83 8.12 2.85
N ILE A 20 -5.13 7.45 3.95
CA ILE A 20 -6.40 7.60 4.69
C ILE A 20 -6.31 8.57 5.87
N LYS A 21 -5.10 8.89 6.30
CA LYS A 21 -4.71 9.96 7.22
C LYS A 21 -3.31 10.41 6.83
N GLU A 22 -2.88 11.58 7.27
CA GLU A 22 -1.56 12.15 6.96
C GLU A 22 -0.39 11.17 7.26
N ASN A 23 -0.58 10.21 8.17
CA ASN A 23 0.41 9.22 8.57
C ASN A 23 -0.13 7.78 8.59
N ALA A 24 -1.18 7.50 7.83
CA ALA A 24 -1.74 6.15 7.71
C ALA A 24 -2.17 5.85 6.27
N VAL A 25 -1.76 4.69 5.79
CA VAL A 25 -1.98 4.19 4.44
C VAL A 25 -2.81 2.93 4.49
N LEU A 26 -3.84 2.86 3.67
CA LEU A 26 -4.60 1.65 3.41
C LEU A 26 -4.01 0.94 2.18
N THR A 27 -3.71 -0.35 2.32
CA THR A 27 -3.19 -1.21 1.25
C THR A 27 -3.70 -2.64 1.42
N ALA A 28 -3.25 -3.56 0.57
CA ALA A 28 -3.56 -4.98 0.66
C ALA A 28 -2.72 -5.68 1.75
N ALA A 29 -3.28 -6.73 2.35
CA ALA A 29 -2.57 -7.51 3.37
C ALA A 29 -1.39 -8.28 2.79
N HIS A 30 -1.51 -8.82 1.58
CA HIS A 30 -0.41 -9.52 0.91
C HIS A 30 0.84 -8.62 0.75
N CYS A 31 0.66 -7.31 0.50
CA CYS A 31 1.76 -6.36 0.45
C CYS A 31 2.48 -6.21 1.80
N CYS A 32 1.70 -6.13 2.88
CA CYS A 32 2.25 -6.06 4.24
C CYS A 32 2.91 -7.36 4.67
N GLU A 33 2.38 -8.51 4.25
CA GLU A 33 2.95 -9.82 4.51
C GLU A 33 4.34 -9.97 3.88
N VAL A 34 4.51 -9.48 2.64
CA VAL A 34 5.84 -9.43 1.99
C VAL A 34 6.82 -8.64 2.85
N ILE A 35 6.45 -7.43 3.31
CA ILE A 35 7.32 -6.61 4.18
C ILE A 35 7.65 -7.37 5.48
N GLN A 36 6.66 -8.01 6.13
CA GLN A 36 6.91 -8.81 7.35
C GLN A 36 7.87 -9.97 7.11
N ASN A 37 7.77 -10.63 5.98
CA ASN A 37 8.63 -11.75 5.64
C ASN A 37 10.06 -11.28 5.34
N LEU A 38 10.21 -10.16 4.62
CA LEU A 38 11.51 -9.56 4.34
C LEU A 38 12.19 -9.10 5.64
N THR A 39 11.49 -8.42 6.55
CA THR A 39 12.07 -8.01 7.85
C THR A 39 12.59 -9.20 8.64
N LYS A 40 11.90 -10.37 8.59
CA LYS A 40 12.35 -11.59 9.25
C LYS A 40 13.55 -12.23 8.56
N ILE A 41 13.57 -12.24 7.23
CA ILE A 41 14.65 -12.86 6.43
C ILE A 41 15.96 -12.08 6.59
N TYR A 42 15.89 -10.75 6.49
CA TYR A 42 17.06 -9.88 6.51
C TYR A 42 17.39 -9.33 7.90
N ASN A 43 16.55 -9.61 8.91
CA ASN A 43 16.66 -9.05 10.26
C ASN A 43 16.60 -7.52 10.28
N ASP A 44 15.79 -6.95 9.37
CA ASP A 44 15.56 -5.52 9.22
C ASP A 44 14.47 -5.00 10.16
N ASN A 45 14.36 -3.68 10.24
CA ASN A 45 13.26 -3.00 10.92
C ASN A 45 12.25 -2.48 9.90
N TYR A 46 11.02 -2.21 10.31
CA TYR A 46 10.03 -1.57 9.43
C TYR A 46 10.49 -0.21 8.90
N THR A 47 11.36 0.49 9.62
CA THR A 47 11.92 1.78 9.22
C THR A 47 12.85 1.70 8.01
N ASP A 48 13.30 0.51 7.63
CA ASP A 48 14.10 0.26 6.42
C ASP A 48 13.22 0.22 5.16
N TYR A 49 11.91 0.25 5.35
CA TYR A 49 10.88 0.30 4.31
C TYR A 49 10.17 1.64 4.37
N SER A 50 9.75 2.16 3.24
CA SER A 50 9.15 3.49 3.17
C SER A 50 7.92 3.56 2.27
N VAL A 51 7.21 4.64 2.41
CA VAL A 51 6.09 5.01 1.55
C VAL A 51 6.41 6.30 0.81
N LEU A 52 6.27 6.24 -0.50
CA LEU A 52 6.48 7.37 -1.42
C LEU A 52 5.13 7.96 -1.83
N ALA A 53 5.04 9.30 -1.91
CA ALA A 53 3.85 10.01 -2.35
C ALA A 53 4.18 11.21 -3.24
N GLY A 54 3.18 11.76 -3.92
CA GLY A 54 3.27 13.02 -4.65
C GLY A 54 4.02 12.94 -5.98
N THR A 55 4.20 11.77 -6.57
CA THR A 55 4.80 11.62 -7.89
C THR A 55 3.96 10.71 -8.79
N PRO A 56 3.72 11.07 -10.05
CA PRO A 56 3.16 10.17 -11.05
C PRO A 56 4.23 9.26 -11.69
N ASP A 57 5.52 9.60 -11.59
CA ASP A 57 6.61 8.88 -12.24
C ASP A 57 7.57 8.27 -11.21
N LEU A 58 7.69 6.92 -11.26
CA LEU A 58 8.64 6.18 -10.42
C LEU A 58 10.10 6.56 -10.67
N LYS A 59 10.44 7.04 -11.87
CA LYS A 59 11.80 7.50 -12.16
C LYS A 59 12.19 8.72 -11.34
N SER A 60 11.22 9.52 -10.88
CA SER A 60 11.49 10.66 -9.99
C SER A 60 11.93 10.23 -8.59
N PHE A 61 11.67 8.97 -8.19
CA PHE A 61 12.19 8.35 -6.98
C PHE A 61 13.73 8.23 -7.01
N ILE A 62 14.29 7.79 -8.15
CA ILE A 62 15.75 7.65 -8.32
C ILE A 62 16.47 8.97 -8.05
N HIS A 63 15.79 10.09 -8.26
CA HIS A 63 16.32 11.44 -8.04
C HIS A 63 15.98 12.04 -6.66
N LYS A 64 15.34 11.29 -5.74
CA LYS A 64 14.94 11.74 -4.38
C LYS A 64 14.12 13.05 -4.38
N VAL A 65 13.29 13.26 -5.40
CA VAL A 65 12.49 14.48 -5.53
C VAL A 65 11.14 14.37 -4.80
N SER A 66 10.66 13.15 -4.59
CA SER A 66 9.35 12.90 -3.98
C SER A 66 9.46 12.65 -2.48
N PRO A 67 8.49 13.11 -1.68
CA PRO A 67 8.45 12.83 -0.25
C PRO A 67 8.36 11.35 0.04
N GLU A 68 9.27 10.87 0.88
CA GLU A 68 9.39 9.48 1.31
C GLU A 68 9.35 9.46 2.85
N ILE A 69 8.52 8.60 3.42
CA ILE A 69 8.41 8.48 4.88
C ILE A 69 8.54 7.01 5.30
N PRO A 70 9.44 6.70 6.23
CA PRO A 70 9.64 5.35 6.74
C PRO A 70 8.38 4.78 7.40
N ILE A 71 8.25 3.45 7.32
CA ILE A 71 7.19 2.69 7.96
C ILE A 71 7.51 2.53 9.44
N LYS A 72 6.57 2.90 10.29
CA LYS A 72 6.64 2.69 11.74
C LYS A 72 6.11 1.33 12.16
N ALA A 73 4.97 0.94 11.60
CA ALA A 73 4.28 -0.30 11.93
C ALA A 73 3.31 -0.67 10.81
N ILE A 74 2.99 -1.96 10.73
CA ILE A 74 1.97 -2.50 9.83
C ILE A 74 0.91 -3.27 10.63
N TYR A 75 -0.33 -3.19 10.18
CA TYR A 75 -1.49 -3.82 10.81
C TYR A 75 -2.26 -4.61 9.75
N ILE A 76 -1.96 -5.89 9.63
CA ILE A 76 -2.67 -6.83 8.75
C ILE A 76 -4.00 -7.19 9.42
N HIS A 77 -5.06 -7.34 8.63
CA HIS A 77 -6.35 -7.79 9.14
C HIS A 77 -6.20 -9.16 9.82
N GLU A 78 -6.75 -9.30 11.03
CA GLU A 78 -6.56 -10.50 11.89
C GLU A 78 -7.04 -11.80 11.24
N ASN A 79 -8.04 -11.72 10.35
CA ASN A 79 -8.58 -12.85 9.61
C ASN A 79 -8.11 -12.89 8.15
N TYR A 80 -6.98 -12.25 7.84
CA TYR A 80 -6.37 -12.36 6.52
C TYR A 80 -5.95 -13.80 6.25
N ARG A 81 -6.25 -14.28 5.04
CA ARG A 81 -5.79 -15.58 4.53
C ARG A 81 -5.26 -15.39 3.12
N PRO A 82 -4.01 -15.80 2.85
CA PRO A 82 -3.47 -15.78 1.49
C PRO A 82 -4.22 -16.77 0.59
N PRO A 83 -4.17 -16.62 -0.73
CA PRO A 83 -4.73 -17.58 -1.68
C PRO A 83 -4.07 -18.95 -1.52
N ILE A 84 -4.85 -20.02 -1.64
CA ILE A 84 -4.37 -21.41 -1.54
C ILE A 84 -4.23 -21.95 -2.96
N GLU A 85 -3.00 -22.27 -3.38
CA GLU A 85 -2.66 -22.65 -4.76
C GLU A 85 -3.38 -23.90 -5.30
N ASN A 86 -4.01 -24.72 -4.45
CA ASN A 86 -4.63 -25.99 -4.84
C ASN A 86 -6.15 -26.06 -4.64
N GLU A 87 -6.78 -24.99 -4.23
CA GLU A 87 -8.23 -24.90 -4.09
C GLU A 87 -8.82 -24.02 -5.20
N ASN A 88 -10.07 -24.31 -5.60
CA ASN A 88 -10.79 -23.51 -6.60
C ASN A 88 -11.04 -22.04 -6.17
N ASP A 89 -10.61 -21.67 -4.97
CA ASP A 89 -10.73 -20.33 -4.39
C ASP A 89 -9.35 -19.66 -4.43
N LEU A 90 -9.02 -19.07 -5.58
CA LEU A 90 -7.75 -18.37 -5.83
C LEU A 90 -7.69 -16.97 -5.20
N ALA A 91 -8.75 -16.54 -4.49
CA ALA A 91 -8.83 -15.20 -3.93
C ALA A 91 -8.35 -15.17 -2.47
N ALA A 92 -7.55 -14.17 -2.15
CA ALA A 92 -7.22 -13.86 -0.76
C ALA A 92 -8.47 -13.38 0.00
N ILE A 93 -8.61 -13.77 1.27
CA ILE A 93 -9.72 -13.36 2.14
C ILE A 93 -9.23 -12.26 3.08
N ASN A 94 -10.04 -11.19 3.25
CA ASN A 94 -9.70 -10.05 4.10
C ASN A 94 -8.32 -9.45 3.76
N ASP A 95 -8.02 -9.33 2.49
CA ASP A 95 -6.75 -8.80 1.98
C ASP A 95 -6.67 -7.27 2.17
N ILE A 96 -6.56 -6.86 3.41
CA ILE A 96 -6.53 -5.45 3.83
C ILE A 96 -5.50 -5.23 4.94
N CYS A 97 -4.73 -4.16 4.81
CA CYS A 97 -3.69 -3.76 5.75
C CYS A 97 -3.66 -2.25 5.93
N ILE A 98 -3.28 -1.80 7.13
CA ILE A 98 -2.96 -0.41 7.42
C ILE A 98 -1.47 -0.30 7.73
N ILE A 99 -0.80 0.59 7.02
CA ILE A 99 0.59 0.99 7.27
C ILE A 99 0.58 2.30 8.07
N LYS A 100 1.23 2.31 9.22
CA LYS A 100 1.49 3.50 10.01
C LYS A 100 2.88 4.04 9.68
N LEU A 101 2.97 5.34 9.41
CA LEU A 101 4.21 6.02 9.08
C LEU A 101 4.86 6.64 10.33
N GLU A 102 6.19 6.81 10.28
CA GLU A 102 6.96 7.48 11.35
C GLU A 102 6.55 8.95 11.52
N HIS A 103 6.27 9.62 10.39
CA HIS A 103 5.87 11.02 10.36
C HIS A 103 4.65 11.21 9.49
N SER A 104 4.05 12.40 9.52
CA SER A 104 2.95 12.78 8.63
C SER A 104 3.48 13.33 7.32
N PHE A 105 2.81 13.01 6.20
CA PHE A 105 2.99 13.74 4.96
C PHE A 105 2.46 15.16 5.09
N ASN A 106 3.16 16.12 4.50
CA ASN A 106 2.62 17.44 4.27
C ASN A 106 1.57 17.35 3.15
N ILE A 107 0.35 17.78 3.42
CA ILE A 107 -0.72 17.79 2.42
C ILE A 107 -0.45 18.91 1.41
N THR A 108 -0.47 18.57 0.14
CA THR A 108 -0.22 19.44 -1.01
C THR A 108 -1.26 19.20 -2.10
N ASN A 109 -1.13 19.85 -3.24
CA ASN A 109 -1.99 19.53 -4.40
C ASN A 109 -1.76 18.10 -4.92
N ASP A 110 -0.55 17.57 -4.75
CA ASP A 110 -0.14 16.25 -5.25
C ASP A 110 -0.27 15.14 -4.18
N ILE A 111 -0.46 15.51 -2.91
CA ILE A 111 -0.61 14.58 -1.79
C ILE A 111 -1.87 14.94 -1.02
N GLN A 112 -2.88 14.08 -1.12
CA GLN A 112 -4.18 14.30 -0.50
C GLN A 112 -4.60 13.06 0.30
N VAL A 113 -5.33 13.29 1.39
CA VAL A 113 -5.99 12.24 2.16
C VAL A 113 -7.30 11.89 1.48
N VAL A 114 -7.52 10.59 1.19
CA VAL A 114 -8.80 10.12 0.67
C VAL A 114 -9.81 9.98 1.81
N GLN A 115 -11.02 10.48 1.59
CA GLN A 115 -12.11 10.30 2.54
C GLN A 115 -12.72 8.90 2.38
N LEU A 116 -12.64 8.09 3.44
CA LEU A 116 -13.32 6.81 3.47
C LEU A 116 -14.84 7.02 3.60
N GLN A 117 -15.60 6.28 2.81
CA GLN A 117 -17.04 6.28 2.93
C GLN A 117 -17.46 5.46 4.16
N MET A 118 -17.87 6.16 5.22
CA MET A 118 -18.26 5.57 6.50
C MET A 118 -19.77 5.26 6.58
N ASN A 119 -20.45 5.12 5.45
CA ASN A 119 -21.88 4.81 5.44
C ASN A 119 -22.12 3.41 6.04
N LYS A 120 -22.89 3.38 7.13
CA LYS A 120 -23.33 2.15 7.81
C LYS A 120 -24.27 1.30 6.94
N ASN A 121 -24.85 1.87 5.91
CA ASN A 121 -25.72 1.17 4.97
C ASN A 121 -24.88 0.71 3.79
N ARG A 122 -24.45 -0.55 3.81
CA ARG A 122 -23.75 -1.24 2.70
C ARG A 122 -24.59 -1.34 1.41
N GLU A 123 -25.82 -0.79 1.42
CA GLU A 123 -26.82 -1.04 0.40
C GLU A 123 -26.75 -0.13 -0.83
N ASN A 124 -25.80 0.83 -0.90
CA ASN A 124 -25.85 1.87 -1.92
C ASN A 124 -24.60 2.08 -2.77
N LEU A 125 -23.79 1.05 -2.97
CA LEU A 125 -23.01 1.02 -4.21
C LEU A 125 -23.93 0.38 -5.24
N GLU A 126 -24.57 1.21 -6.06
CA GLU A 126 -25.37 0.73 -7.18
C GLU A 126 -24.47 -0.15 -8.06
N ILE A 127 -24.98 -1.33 -8.41
CA ILE A 127 -24.41 -2.17 -9.44
C ILE A 127 -24.29 -1.27 -10.69
N GLU A 128 -23.08 -1.19 -11.31
CA GLU A 128 -22.75 -0.30 -12.43
C GLU A 128 -22.18 1.08 -12.04
N THR A 129 -21.82 1.32 -10.78
CA THR A 129 -21.05 2.53 -10.43
C THR A 129 -19.67 2.48 -11.10
N HIS A 130 -19.37 3.47 -11.95
CA HIS A 130 -18.06 3.61 -12.57
C HIS A 130 -17.04 4.03 -11.50
N CYS A 131 -15.96 3.25 -11.39
CA CYS A 131 -14.85 3.53 -10.48
C CYS A 131 -13.57 3.74 -11.29
N HIS A 132 -12.65 4.51 -10.72
CA HIS A 132 -11.30 4.66 -11.25
C HIS A 132 -10.31 3.88 -10.40
N VAL A 133 -9.45 3.11 -11.05
CA VAL A 133 -8.31 2.45 -10.43
C VAL A 133 -7.06 3.14 -10.94
N SER A 134 -6.13 3.46 -10.04
CA SER A 134 -4.85 4.06 -10.38
C SER A 134 -3.72 3.38 -9.62
N GLY A 135 -2.56 3.26 -10.24
CA GLY A 135 -1.38 2.63 -9.66
C GLY A 135 -0.20 2.69 -10.62
N TRP A 136 0.88 2.04 -10.23
CA TRP A 136 2.11 1.93 -11.03
C TRP A 136 2.38 0.49 -11.49
N GLY A 137 1.39 -0.38 -11.39
CA GLY A 137 1.47 -1.76 -11.87
C GLY A 137 1.55 -1.84 -13.40
N LEU A 138 1.79 -3.05 -13.91
CA LEU A 138 1.75 -3.32 -15.35
C LEU A 138 0.32 -3.11 -15.85
N ASP A 139 0.20 -2.37 -16.93
CA ASP A 139 -1.03 -2.23 -17.70
C ASP A 139 -1.00 -3.34 -18.77
N GLU A 140 -1.77 -4.41 -18.57
CA GLU A 140 -1.99 -5.40 -19.61
C GLU A 140 -3.05 -4.83 -20.59
N VAL A 141 -2.57 -4.29 -21.69
CA VAL A 141 -3.40 -3.93 -22.85
C VAL A 141 -3.61 -5.15 -23.72
#